data_9c384974ed4d77f11126bbf85a135a77
#
_entry.id   9c384974ed4d77f11126bbf85a135a77
#
_cell.length_a   1.000
_cell.length_b   1.000
_cell.length_c   1.000
_cell.angle_alpha   90.00
_cell.angle_beta   90.00
_cell.angle_gamma   90.00
#
_symmetry.space_group_name_H-M   'P 1'
#
loop_
_entity.id
_entity.type
_entity.pdbx_description
1 polymer ?
#
loop_
_entity_poly.entity_id
_entity_poly.type
_entity_poly.pdbx_seq_one_letter_code
_entity_poly.pdbx_strand_id
1 'polypeptide(L)'
;MNKIKFAVVGNGHIGKRHAEMIVRNEGAELAALCDVRPKDELGIENFDAPFFNSIDDLLASDVEFDVLTVSTPNGIHASHSLKAIEAGKHIVCEKPMGLNKADCEDIMHLALQNNKQVFCVMQNRYSPPSAWLKEIMDKKLLGNIHMVQLNCYWNRDDRYYKKGGWKGTPDLDGGTLFTQFSHFIDIMYWLCGDIDNIKGNFKDFTHKDSTTFEDSGLVTFDFLKGGMGCLNYSTAVWDKNLESSLTIIGSKGSVKVGGQYMNEVEYCHIDGYEMPVLPPSNPANDYGPYKGSAANHNYIIENVVDTLNGKTKTTTNALEGMKVVDIIERIYKVRDEQGY
;
A
#
# COMPACT_ATOMS: atom_id res chain seq x y z
N MET A 1 13.96 -27.21 1.01
CA MET A 1 14.36 -25.83 0.66
C MET A 1 14.73 -25.14 1.96
N ASN A 2 15.75 -24.31 1.96
CA ASN A 2 16.05 -23.50 3.14
C ASN A 2 14.93 -22.48 3.34
N LYS A 3 14.54 -22.22 4.58
CA LYS A 3 13.59 -21.17 4.90
C LYS A 3 14.22 -19.82 4.61
N ILE A 4 13.42 -18.89 4.09
CA ILE A 4 13.82 -17.48 3.94
C ILE A 4 13.68 -16.83 5.32
N LYS A 5 14.75 -16.21 5.80
CA LYS A 5 14.83 -15.58 7.11
C LYS A 5 14.45 -14.10 7.02
N PHE A 6 13.51 -13.66 7.86
CA PHE A 6 13.00 -12.30 7.88
C PHE A 6 13.33 -11.60 9.18
N ALA A 7 13.73 -10.35 9.11
CA ALA A 7 13.68 -9.41 10.23
C ALA A 7 12.56 -8.38 10.00
N VAL A 8 11.92 -7.89 11.06
CA VAL A 8 10.85 -6.89 10.98
C VAL A 8 11.25 -5.65 11.77
N VAL A 9 11.28 -4.47 11.11
CA VAL A 9 11.49 -3.17 11.74
C VAL A 9 10.19 -2.38 11.79
N GLY A 10 9.83 -1.85 12.97
CA GLY A 10 8.56 -1.20 13.25
C GLY A 10 7.49 -2.22 13.65
N ASN A 11 7.39 -2.53 14.95
CA ASN A 11 6.48 -3.56 15.47
C ASN A 11 5.17 -2.97 16.02
N GLY A 12 4.60 -2.00 15.30
CA GLY A 12 3.23 -1.54 15.48
C GLY A 12 2.20 -2.59 15.02
N HIS A 13 0.96 -2.16 14.75
CA HIS A 13 -0.09 -3.09 14.30
C HIS A 13 0.28 -3.87 13.04
N ILE A 14 0.90 -3.20 12.06
CA ILE A 14 1.25 -3.83 10.77
C ILE A 14 2.50 -4.70 10.91
N GLY A 15 3.54 -4.25 11.62
CA GLY A 15 4.74 -5.07 11.83
C GLY A 15 4.44 -6.37 12.57
N LYS A 16 3.57 -6.33 13.61
CA LYS A 16 3.08 -7.55 14.27
C LYS A 16 2.38 -8.48 13.29
N ARG A 17 1.56 -7.94 12.38
CA ARG A 17 0.89 -8.74 11.35
C ARG A 17 1.87 -9.40 10.41
N HIS A 18 2.90 -8.68 9.95
CA HIS A 18 3.97 -9.30 9.17
C HIS A 18 4.67 -10.42 9.94
N ALA A 19 5.04 -10.19 11.20
CA ALA A 19 5.66 -11.21 12.03
C ALA A 19 4.76 -12.46 12.17
N GLU A 20 3.44 -12.28 12.39
CA GLU A 20 2.48 -13.38 12.41
C GLU A 20 2.43 -14.15 11.08
N MET A 21 2.39 -13.45 9.94
CA MET A 21 2.34 -14.11 8.62
C MET A 21 3.65 -14.83 8.30
N ILE A 22 4.79 -14.28 8.71
CA ILE A 22 6.10 -14.94 8.58
C ILE A 22 6.11 -16.25 9.38
N VAL A 23 5.71 -16.20 10.65
CA VAL A 23 5.68 -17.41 11.52
C VAL A 23 4.73 -18.49 11.01
N ARG A 24 3.61 -18.10 10.37
CA ARG A 24 2.63 -19.02 9.79
C ARG A 24 3.08 -19.65 8.46
N ASN A 25 4.04 -19.06 7.77
CA ASN A 25 4.50 -19.55 6.47
C ASN A 25 5.60 -20.61 6.65
N GLU A 26 5.37 -21.81 6.14
CA GLU A 26 6.31 -22.94 6.29
C GLU A 26 7.68 -22.70 5.64
N GLY A 27 7.75 -21.85 4.60
CA GLY A 27 8.96 -21.47 3.89
C GLY A 27 9.68 -20.26 4.47
N ALA A 28 9.15 -19.65 5.56
CA ALA A 28 9.70 -18.46 6.20
C ALA A 28 10.16 -18.74 7.64
N GLU A 29 11.02 -17.89 8.15
CA GLU A 29 11.50 -17.87 9.54
C GLU A 29 11.60 -16.44 10.04
N LEU A 30 11.10 -16.17 11.24
CA LEU A 30 11.25 -14.88 11.90
C LEU A 30 12.60 -14.85 12.65
N ALA A 31 13.57 -14.16 12.09
CA ALA A 31 14.94 -14.11 12.62
C ALA A 31 15.16 -13.01 13.64
N ALA A 32 14.48 -11.85 13.50
CA ALA A 32 14.63 -10.74 14.45
C ALA A 32 13.45 -9.77 14.39
N LEU A 33 13.27 -9.01 15.47
CA LEU A 33 12.34 -7.89 15.59
C LEU A 33 13.10 -6.62 16.00
N CYS A 34 12.69 -5.46 15.49
CA CYS A 34 13.32 -4.18 15.80
C CYS A 34 12.25 -3.08 15.93
N ASP A 35 12.27 -2.32 17.03
CA ASP A 35 11.44 -1.13 17.24
C ASP A 35 12.16 -0.18 18.19
N VAL A 36 11.96 1.13 18.04
CA VAL A 36 12.54 2.13 18.95
C VAL A 36 11.88 2.14 20.34
N ARG A 37 10.68 1.58 20.45
CA ARG A 37 9.95 1.42 21.71
C ARG A 37 10.40 0.15 22.42
N PRO A 38 10.32 0.10 23.76
CA PRO A 38 10.59 -1.11 24.53
C PRO A 38 9.72 -2.31 24.12
N LYS A 39 10.29 -3.53 24.17
CA LYS A 39 9.62 -4.76 23.75
C LYS A 39 8.30 -5.02 24.49
N ASP A 40 8.26 -4.73 25.79
CA ASP A 40 7.11 -4.91 26.68
C ASP A 40 5.93 -3.96 26.38
N GLU A 41 6.17 -2.85 25.67
CA GLU A 41 5.11 -1.94 25.22
C GLU A 41 4.47 -2.37 23.88
N LEU A 42 5.06 -3.36 23.21
CA LEU A 42 4.69 -3.72 21.85
C LEU A 42 3.68 -4.88 21.78
N GLY A 43 3.56 -5.70 22.82
CA GLY A 43 2.71 -6.90 22.80
C GLY A 43 3.19 -7.91 21.74
N ILE A 44 4.49 -8.19 21.75
CA ILE A 44 5.20 -9.12 20.83
C ILE A 44 5.95 -10.22 21.59
N GLU A 45 5.62 -10.44 22.85
CA GLU A 45 6.27 -11.41 23.75
C GLU A 45 6.09 -12.85 23.28
N ASN A 46 5.06 -13.09 22.48
CA ASN A 46 4.76 -14.40 21.91
C ASN A 46 5.67 -14.77 20.72
N PHE A 47 6.49 -13.85 20.22
CA PHE A 47 7.46 -14.15 19.17
C PHE A 47 8.80 -14.53 19.78
N ASP A 48 9.25 -15.76 19.49
CA ASP A 48 10.58 -16.25 19.89
C ASP A 48 11.63 -15.77 18.89
N ALA A 49 12.01 -14.49 19.00
CA ALA A 49 13.02 -13.86 18.16
C ALA A 49 13.78 -12.79 18.95
N PRO A 50 15.10 -12.60 18.67
CA PRO A 50 15.88 -11.50 19.23
C PRO A 50 15.27 -10.16 18.88
N PHE A 51 15.39 -9.21 19.82
CA PHE A 51 14.83 -7.87 19.70
C PHE A 51 15.93 -6.79 19.76
N PHE A 52 15.84 -5.81 18.87
CA PHE A 52 16.77 -4.69 18.75
C PHE A 52 16.05 -3.35 18.88
N ASN A 53 16.70 -2.36 19.50
CA ASN A 53 16.11 -1.04 19.67
C ASN A 53 16.46 -0.05 18.54
N SER A 54 17.37 -0.43 17.63
CA SER A 54 17.67 0.35 16.43
C SER A 54 17.93 -0.56 15.23
N ILE A 55 17.66 -0.04 14.03
CA ILE A 55 17.99 -0.75 12.79
C ILE A 55 19.50 -0.91 12.63
N ASP A 56 20.29 0.05 13.11
CA ASP A 56 21.76 0.01 13.01
C ASP A 56 22.32 -1.12 13.88
N ASP A 57 21.80 -1.33 15.10
CA ASP A 57 22.18 -2.46 15.95
C ASP A 57 21.75 -3.80 15.33
N LEU A 58 20.57 -3.86 14.73
CA LEU A 58 20.09 -5.06 14.02
C LEU A 58 21.04 -5.41 12.85
N LEU A 59 21.37 -4.43 12.02
CA LEU A 59 22.22 -4.64 10.84
C LEU A 59 23.68 -4.94 11.19
N ALA A 60 24.16 -4.46 12.34
CA ALA A 60 25.50 -4.73 12.86
C ALA A 60 25.60 -6.04 13.67
N SER A 61 24.48 -6.70 13.97
CA SER A 61 24.45 -7.92 14.78
C SER A 61 24.88 -9.17 13.99
N ASP A 62 25.18 -10.25 14.72
CA ASP A 62 25.47 -11.57 14.14
C ASP A 62 24.20 -12.34 13.70
N VAL A 63 23.00 -11.73 13.80
CA VAL A 63 21.76 -12.37 13.38
C VAL A 63 21.68 -12.43 11.85
N GLU A 64 21.68 -13.65 11.33
CA GLU A 64 21.52 -13.87 9.89
C GLU A 64 20.06 -13.74 9.46
N PHE A 65 19.79 -12.89 8.47
CA PHE A 65 18.51 -12.82 7.78
C PHE A 65 18.69 -12.40 6.31
N ASP A 66 17.69 -12.74 5.49
CA ASP A 66 17.69 -12.50 4.03
C ASP A 66 16.90 -11.25 3.66
N VAL A 67 15.80 -10.99 4.39
CA VAL A 67 14.80 -9.98 4.07
C VAL A 67 14.54 -9.09 5.27
N LEU A 68 14.59 -7.76 5.08
CA LEU A 68 14.07 -6.81 6.05
C LEU A 68 12.64 -6.39 5.66
N THR A 69 11.69 -6.60 6.55
CA THR A 69 10.34 -6.03 6.45
C THR A 69 10.31 -4.68 7.13
N VAL A 70 10.02 -3.62 6.37
CA VAL A 70 9.96 -2.23 6.83
C VAL A 70 8.50 -1.84 7.06
N SER A 71 8.12 -1.64 8.33
CA SER A 71 6.74 -1.35 8.79
C SER A 71 6.71 -0.16 9.77
N THR A 72 7.63 0.77 9.60
CA THR A 72 7.80 2.00 10.37
C THR A 72 6.85 3.12 9.89
N PRO A 73 6.88 4.34 10.44
CA PRO A 73 6.19 5.48 9.83
C PRO A 73 6.64 5.74 8.38
N ASN A 74 5.73 6.19 7.53
CA ASN A 74 5.94 6.31 6.08
C ASN A 74 7.21 7.09 5.69
N GLY A 75 7.47 8.22 6.38
CA GLY A 75 8.59 9.11 6.06
C GLY A 75 9.98 8.50 6.30
N ILE A 76 10.06 7.37 6.99
CA ILE A 76 11.35 6.67 7.23
C ILE A 76 11.46 5.33 6.49
N HIS A 77 10.46 4.96 5.67
CA HIS A 77 10.52 3.73 4.86
C HIS A 77 11.74 3.71 3.93
N ALA A 78 11.99 4.82 3.24
CA ALA A 78 13.09 4.92 2.29
C ALA A 78 14.44 4.77 2.97
N SER A 79 14.70 5.51 4.04
CA SER A 79 15.98 5.46 4.77
C SER A 79 16.29 4.07 5.34
N HIS A 80 15.27 3.37 5.88
CA HIS A 80 15.42 2.01 6.38
C HIS A 80 15.66 1.00 5.25
N SER A 81 14.96 1.17 4.12
CA SER A 81 15.15 0.33 2.94
C SER A 81 16.55 0.46 2.36
N LEU A 82 17.06 1.70 2.23
CA LEU A 82 18.42 1.96 1.73
C LEU A 82 19.47 1.33 2.62
N LYS A 83 19.44 1.55 3.94
CA LYS A 83 20.37 0.93 4.91
C LYS A 83 20.40 -0.60 4.78
N ALA A 84 19.23 -1.23 4.66
CA ALA A 84 19.17 -2.67 4.56
C ALA A 84 19.68 -3.21 3.22
N ILE A 85 19.44 -2.50 2.11
CA ILE A 85 19.99 -2.86 0.80
C ILE A 85 21.52 -2.75 0.81
N GLU A 86 22.08 -1.69 1.40
CA GLU A 86 23.54 -1.53 1.60
C GLU A 86 24.13 -2.69 2.41
N ALA A 87 23.40 -3.17 3.43
CA ALA A 87 23.76 -4.34 4.21
C ALA A 87 23.46 -5.69 3.48
N GLY A 88 23.12 -5.65 2.20
CA GLY A 88 22.93 -6.84 1.36
C GLY A 88 21.61 -7.57 1.59
N LYS A 89 20.56 -6.92 2.09
CA LYS A 89 19.25 -7.53 2.36
C LYS A 89 18.24 -7.25 1.24
N HIS A 90 17.31 -8.17 1.03
CA HIS A 90 16.09 -7.94 0.27
C HIS A 90 15.10 -7.15 1.13
N ILE A 91 14.13 -6.46 0.51
CA ILE A 91 13.20 -5.57 1.20
C ILE A 91 11.75 -6.00 0.96
N VAL A 92 10.98 -6.07 2.03
CA VAL A 92 9.52 -5.96 2.02
C VAL A 92 9.18 -4.59 2.61
N CYS A 93 8.72 -3.66 1.78
CA CYS A 93 8.43 -2.29 2.20
C CYS A 93 6.92 -2.07 2.30
N GLU A 94 6.44 -1.67 3.47
CA GLU A 94 5.06 -1.20 3.61
C GLU A 94 4.80 0.02 2.71
N LYS A 95 3.55 0.21 2.40
CA LYS A 95 3.11 1.34 1.60
C LYS A 95 2.91 2.61 2.46
N PRO A 96 3.21 3.76 1.88
CA PRO A 96 3.86 4.01 0.61
C PRO A 96 5.35 3.63 0.66
N MET A 97 5.97 3.34 -0.48
CA MET A 97 7.39 2.98 -0.53
C MET A 97 8.31 4.12 -0.06
N GLY A 98 7.87 5.35 -0.22
CA GLY A 98 8.47 6.60 0.23
C GLY A 98 7.45 7.73 0.16
N LEU A 99 7.83 8.95 0.54
CA LEU A 99 6.97 10.13 0.45
C LEU A 99 7.29 11.03 -0.75
N ASN A 100 8.32 10.70 -1.51
CA ASN A 100 8.66 11.36 -2.77
C ASN A 100 9.27 10.38 -3.75
N LYS A 101 9.23 10.74 -5.02
CA LYS A 101 9.73 9.92 -6.12
C LYS A 101 11.24 9.69 -6.05
N ALA A 102 12.01 10.71 -5.69
CA ALA A 102 13.47 10.63 -5.67
C ALA A 102 13.97 9.55 -4.70
N ASP A 103 13.44 9.50 -3.48
CA ASP A 103 13.76 8.45 -2.51
C ASP A 103 13.44 7.05 -3.05
N CYS A 104 12.32 6.92 -3.79
CA CYS A 104 11.93 5.65 -4.41
C CYS A 104 12.87 5.26 -5.56
N GLU A 105 13.34 6.22 -6.35
CA GLU A 105 14.35 6.01 -7.41
C GLU A 105 15.69 5.57 -6.80
N ASP A 106 16.10 6.15 -5.67
CA ASP A 106 17.30 5.74 -4.95
C ASP A 106 17.22 4.29 -4.46
N ILE A 107 16.08 3.89 -3.87
CA ILE A 107 15.83 2.49 -3.49
C ILE A 107 15.96 1.56 -4.70
N MET A 108 15.34 1.92 -5.84
CA MET A 108 15.41 1.12 -7.06
C MET A 108 16.84 0.97 -7.58
N HIS A 109 17.57 2.08 -7.68
CA HIS A 109 18.95 2.08 -8.17
C HIS A 109 19.85 1.24 -7.29
N LEU A 110 19.79 1.45 -5.97
CA LEU A 110 20.61 0.73 -5.02
C LEU A 110 20.29 -0.78 -4.99
N ALA A 111 19.00 -1.13 -5.08
CA ALA A 111 18.56 -2.52 -5.14
C ALA A 111 19.09 -3.23 -6.41
N LEU A 112 19.04 -2.56 -7.57
CA LEU A 112 19.59 -3.09 -8.82
C LEU A 112 21.11 -3.28 -8.73
N GLN A 113 21.83 -2.29 -8.21
CA GLN A 113 23.29 -2.35 -8.05
C GLN A 113 23.73 -3.50 -7.14
N ASN A 114 22.96 -3.77 -6.08
CA ASN A 114 23.26 -4.82 -5.11
C ASN A 114 22.58 -6.18 -5.43
N ASN A 115 21.89 -6.30 -6.56
CA ASN A 115 21.13 -7.49 -6.95
C ASN A 115 20.13 -7.92 -5.85
N LYS A 116 19.37 -6.95 -5.31
CA LYS A 116 18.34 -7.19 -4.29
C LYS A 116 16.94 -6.95 -4.85
N GLN A 117 15.99 -7.70 -4.31
CA GLN A 117 14.57 -7.54 -4.62
C GLN A 117 13.92 -6.59 -3.62
N VAL A 118 13.01 -5.77 -4.12
CA VAL A 118 12.12 -4.92 -3.32
C VAL A 118 10.68 -5.32 -3.61
N PHE A 119 9.96 -5.70 -2.57
CA PHE A 119 8.56 -6.08 -2.59
C PHE A 119 7.75 -4.97 -1.91
N CYS A 120 6.93 -4.25 -2.66
CA CYS A 120 6.02 -3.25 -2.10
C CYS A 120 4.73 -3.91 -1.63
N VAL A 121 4.26 -3.55 -0.42
CA VAL A 121 3.08 -4.16 0.19
C VAL A 121 1.81 -3.53 -0.38
N MET A 122 1.33 -4.05 -1.50
CA MET A 122 0.06 -3.67 -2.15
C MET A 122 -0.94 -4.84 -2.10
N GLN A 123 -1.30 -5.23 -0.88
CA GLN A 123 -2.07 -6.45 -0.62
C GLN A 123 -3.48 -6.45 -1.22
N ASN A 124 -4.04 -5.30 -1.61
CA ASN A 124 -5.34 -5.23 -2.29
C ASN A 124 -5.34 -5.90 -3.66
N ARG A 125 -4.19 -6.02 -4.33
CA ARG A 125 -4.05 -6.74 -5.60
C ARG A 125 -4.43 -8.22 -5.50
N TYR A 126 -4.36 -8.82 -4.30
CA TYR A 126 -4.72 -10.21 -4.04
C TYR A 126 -6.21 -10.42 -3.72
N SER A 127 -6.99 -9.36 -3.60
CA SER A 127 -8.43 -9.48 -3.41
C SER A 127 -9.08 -10.08 -4.67
N PRO A 128 -10.00 -11.05 -4.54
CA PRO A 128 -10.63 -11.68 -5.70
C PRO A 128 -11.23 -10.71 -6.72
N PRO A 129 -11.95 -9.62 -6.33
CA PRO A 129 -12.42 -8.63 -7.29
C PRO A 129 -11.28 -7.88 -8.00
N SER A 130 -10.16 -7.59 -7.32
CA SER A 130 -9.02 -6.91 -7.94
C SER A 130 -8.30 -7.81 -8.95
N ALA A 131 -8.09 -9.08 -8.61
CA ALA A 131 -7.49 -10.06 -9.50
C ALA A 131 -8.39 -10.30 -10.74
N TRP A 132 -9.71 -10.39 -10.55
CA TRP A 132 -10.67 -10.49 -11.62
C TRP A 132 -10.68 -9.25 -12.54
N LEU A 133 -10.65 -8.04 -11.96
CA LEU A 133 -10.52 -6.80 -12.76
C LEU A 133 -9.24 -6.81 -13.60
N LYS A 134 -8.13 -7.28 -13.03
CA LYS A 134 -6.87 -7.37 -13.78
C LYS A 134 -6.98 -8.31 -14.98
N GLU A 135 -7.61 -9.46 -14.79
CA GLU A 135 -7.85 -10.41 -15.89
C GLU A 135 -8.69 -9.78 -17.00
N ILE A 136 -9.77 -9.06 -16.67
CA ILE A 136 -10.64 -8.34 -17.61
C ILE A 136 -9.82 -7.29 -18.39
N MET A 137 -8.99 -6.51 -17.70
CA MET A 137 -8.18 -5.47 -18.32
C MET A 137 -7.10 -6.05 -19.22
N ASP A 138 -6.41 -7.10 -18.79
CA ASP A 138 -5.35 -7.77 -19.58
C ASP A 138 -5.92 -8.42 -20.86
N LYS A 139 -7.11 -9.01 -20.77
CA LYS A 139 -7.85 -9.58 -21.92
C LYS A 139 -8.55 -8.51 -22.76
N LYS A 140 -8.50 -7.23 -22.37
CA LYS A 140 -9.16 -6.10 -23.04
C LYS A 140 -10.66 -6.29 -23.27
N LEU A 141 -11.34 -6.96 -22.34
CA LEU A 141 -12.76 -7.29 -22.47
C LEU A 141 -13.66 -6.05 -22.46
N LEU A 142 -13.25 -4.97 -21.79
CA LEU A 142 -13.96 -3.68 -21.80
C LEU A 142 -13.74 -2.85 -23.08
N GLY A 143 -12.85 -3.28 -23.98
CA GLY A 143 -12.49 -2.52 -25.17
C GLY A 143 -11.64 -1.28 -24.83
N ASN A 144 -11.88 -0.17 -25.54
CA ASN A 144 -11.23 1.11 -25.23
C ASN A 144 -11.85 1.70 -23.96
N ILE A 145 -11.01 2.08 -23.02
CA ILE A 145 -11.48 2.70 -21.76
C ILE A 145 -11.83 4.16 -22.05
N HIS A 146 -13.04 4.55 -21.64
CA HIS A 146 -13.53 5.91 -21.80
C HIS A 146 -13.42 6.70 -20.50
N MET A 147 -13.87 6.11 -19.37
CA MET A 147 -13.89 6.78 -18.08
C MET A 147 -13.60 5.81 -16.95
N VAL A 148 -12.86 6.30 -15.96
CA VAL A 148 -12.60 5.60 -14.69
C VAL A 148 -12.94 6.53 -13.55
N GLN A 149 -13.72 6.05 -12.58
CA GLN A 149 -14.04 6.78 -11.36
C GLN A 149 -13.57 5.97 -10.16
N LEU A 150 -12.68 6.58 -9.35
CA LEU A 150 -12.21 6.03 -8.09
C LEU A 150 -12.78 6.86 -6.94
N ASN A 151 -13.50 6.23 -6.01
CA ASN A 151 -14.03 6.86 -4.82
C ASN A 151 -13.45 6.20 -3.56
N CYS A 152 -13.02 7.03 -2.60
CA CYS A 152 -12.43 6.58 -1.35
C CYS A 152 -12.96 7.44 -0.20
N TYR A 153 -13.94 6.93 0.56
CA TYR A 153 -14.63 7.67 1.61
C TYR A 153 -14.53 6.94 2.94
N TRP A 154 -13.60 7.37 3.78
CA TRP A 154 -13.30 6.74 5.07
C TRP A 154 -13.47 7.71 6.23
N ASN A 155 -13.67 7.17 7.42
CA ASN A 155 -13.57 7.93 8.66
C ASN A 155 -12.14 7.87 9.20
N ARG A 156 -11.55 9.03 9.44
CA ARG A 156 -10.33 9.21 10.24
C ARG A 156 -10.50 10.45 11.08
N ASP A 157 -10.82 10.26 12.35
CA ASP A 157 -11.02 11.32 13.32
C ASP A 157 -9.96 11.28 14.44
N ASP A 158 -10.21 11.89 15.59
CA ASP A 158 -9.30 11.93 16.74
C ASP A 158 -8.93 10.54 17.29
N ARG A 159 -9.72 9.50 16.96
CA ARG A 159 -9.38 8.11 17.28
C ARG A 159 -8.16 7.65 16.46
N TYR A 160 -7.96 8.23 15.28
CA TYR A 160 -6.85 7.93 14.36
C TYR A 160 -5.69 8.92 14.51
N TYR A 161 -5.98 10.24 14.46
CA TYR A 161 -5.00 11.32 14.55
C TYR A 161 -4.76 11.73 16.01
N LYS A 162 -4.02 10.90 16.74
CA LYS A 162 -3.71 11.17 18.16
C LYS A 162 -2.63 12.22 18.30
N LYS A 163 -2.86 13.21 19.13
CA LYS A 163 -1.88 14.27 19.41
C LYS A 163 -0.55 13.69 19.90
N GLY A 164 0.55 14.12 19.28
CA GLY A 164 1.91 13.64 19.57
C GLY A 164 2.28 12.32 18.88
N GLY A 165 1.38 11.74 18.08
CA GLY A 165 1.70 10.62 17.20
C GLY A 165 2.35 11.07 15.88
N TRP A 166 2.83 10.11 15.09
CA TRP A 166 3.40 10.39 13.77
C TRP A 166 2.33 10.65 12.69
N LYS A 167 1.12 10.10 12.91
CA LYS A 167 0.00 10.28 11.99
C LYS A 167 -0.47 11.73 11.99
N GLY A 168 -0.74 12.28 10.84
CA GLY A 168 -1.12 13.66 10.66
C GLY A 168 0.06 14.64 10.52
N THR A 169 1.31 14.15 10.60
CA THR A 169 2.49 15.00 10.41
C THR A 169 2.98 14.95 8.96
N PRO A 170 3.44 16.06 8.36
CA PRO A 170 3.87 16.06 6.97
C PRO A 170 5.07 15.15 6.70
N ASP A 171 6.03 15.09 7.63
CA ASP A 171 7.29 14.40 7.44
C ASP A 171 7.20 12.88 7.63
N LEU A 172 6.27 12.39 8.47
CA LEU A 172 6.16 10.97 8.78
C LEU A 172 4.91 10.31 8.19
N ASP A 173 3.81 11.06 8.05
CA ASP A 173 2.55 10.58 7.43
C ASP A 173 2.54 10.86 5.92
N GLY A 174 2.90 12.07 5.53
CA GLY A 174 2.94 12.54 4.15
C GLY A 174 1.61 13.04 3.60
N GLY A 175 0.48 12.68 4.23
CA GLY A 175 -0.85 13.13 3.83
C GLY A 175 -1.85 12.02 3.53
N THR A 176 -3.08 12.43 3.31
CA THR A 176 -4.25 11.55 3.18
C THR A 176 -4.07 10.48 2.08
N LEU A 177 -3.58 10.85 0.90
CA LEU A 177 -3.42 9.90 -0.20
C LEU A 177 -2.32 8.88 0.06
N PHE A 178 -1.20 9.27 0.66
CA PHE A 178 -0.11 8.36 1.00
C PHE A 178 -0.55 7.31 2.02
N THR A 179 -1.14 7.73 3.12
CA THR A 179 -1.43 6.84 4.24
C THR A 179 -2.72 6.05 4.06
N GLN A 180 -3.80 6.70 3.60
CA GLN A 180 -5.11 6.06 3.53
C GLN A 180 -5.40 5.40 2.18
N PHE A 181 -5.10 6.09 1.07
CA PHE A 181 -5.67 5.73 -0.23
C PHE A 181 -4.67 5.26 -1.28
N SER A 182 -3.38 5.14 -0.94
CA SER A 182 -2.34 4.63 -1.85
C SER A 182 -2.65 3.25 -2.43
N HIS A 183 -3.31 2.35 -1.67
CA HIS A 183 -3.76 1.04 -2.17
C HIS A 183 -4.73 1.14 -3.35
N PHE A 184 -5.62 2.13 -3.33
CA PHE A 184 -6.63 2.29 -4.38
C PHE A 184 -6.06 3.00 -5.60
N ILE A 185 -5.13 3.93 -5.37
CA ILE A 185 -4.32 4.54 -6.45
C ILE A 185 -3.45 3.48 -7.12
N ASP A 186 -2.90 2.54 -6.33
CA ASP A 186 -2.17 1.38 -6.87
C ASP A 186 -3.06 0.52 -7.77
N ILE A 187 -4.26 0.15 -7.33
CA ILE A 187 -5.19 -0.62 -8.16
C ILE A 187 -5.53 0.14 -9.45
N MET A 188 -5.83 1.43 -9.37
CA MET A 188 -6.09 2.26 -10.56
C MET A 188 -4.90 2.27 -11.53
N TYR A 189 -3.68 2.51 -11.02
CA TYR A 189 -2.46 2.48 -11.83
C TYR A 189 -2.21 1.10 -12.44
N TRP A 190 -2.32 0.04 -11.66
CA TRP A 190 -2.10 -1.34 -12.08
C TRP A 190 -3.04 -1.79 -13.20
N LEU A 191 -4.29 -1.31 -13.19
CA LEU A 191 -5.31 -1.63 -14.19
C LEU A 191 -5.23 -0.72 -15.42
N CYS A 192 -5.10 0.59 -15.21
CA CYS A 192 -5.30 1.60 -16.26
C CYS A 192 -4.00 2.29 -16.70
N GLY A 193 -2.95 2.20 -15.90
CA GLY A 193 -1.65 2.83 -16.15
C GLY A 193 -1.54 4.24 -15.59
N ASP A 194 -0.55 4.97 -16.07
CA ASP A 194 -0.16 6.30 -15.59
C ASP A 194 -1.13 7.39 -16.08
N ILE A 195 -1.15 8.52 -15.38
CA ILE A 195 -2.06 9.64 -15.59
C ILE A 195 -1.31 10.94 -15.91
N ASP A 196 -2.00 11.90 -16.51
CA ASP A 196 -1.50 13.25 -16.80
C ASP A 196 -2.65 14.29 -16.73
N ASN A 197 -2.37 15.57 -17.04
CA ASN A 197 -3.33 16.65 -17.04
C ASN A 197 -4.15 16.76 -15.73
N ILE A 198 -3.46 16.58 -14.59
CA ILE A 198 -4.08 16.53 -13.28
C ILE A 198 -4.63 17.91 -12.89
N LYS A 199 -5.89 17.93 -12.44
CA LYS A 199 -6.57 19.10 -11.85
C LYS A 199 -7.32 18.66 -10.60
N GLY A 200 -7.42 19.51 -9.61
CA GLY A 200 -8.11 19.13 -8.36
C GLY A 200 -8.58 20.29 -7.54
N ASN A 201 -9.47 20.01 -6.59
CA ASN A 201 -9.91 20.89 -5.53
C ASN A 201 -9.74 20.15 -4.21
N PHE A 202 -9.10 20.79 -3.23
CA PHE A 202 -8.76 20.19 -1.96
C PHE A 202 -9.33 21.02 -0.82
N LYS A 203 -9.75 20.37 0.26
CA LYS A 203 -10.29 21.02 1.46
C LYS A 203 -9.93 20.23 2.71
N ASP A 204 -9.80 20.94 3.80
CA ASP A 204 -9.80 20.39 5.14
C ASP A 204 -11.08 20.88 5.86
N PHE A 205 -11.98 19.93 6.14
CA PHE A 205 -13.25 20.21 6.80
C PHE A 205 -13.22 19.93 8.30
N THR A 206 -12.48 18.90 8.73
CA THR A 206 -12.61 18.33 10.08
C THR A 206 -11.28 18.11 10.81
N HIS A 207 -10.13 18.29 10.17
CA HIS A 207 -8.83 17.90 10.73
C HIS A 207 -7.88 19.08 11.03
N LYS A 208 -8.33 20.33 10.97
CA LYS A 208 -7.51 21.54 11.14
C LYS A 208 -6.66 21.59 12.42
N ASP A 209 -7.11 20.91 13.47
CA ASP A 209 -6.40 20.87 14.75
C ASP A 209 -5.52 19.62 14.92
N SER A 210 -5.59 18.66 13.99
CA SER A 210 -4.94 17.36 14.09
C SER A 210 -3.99 17.02 12.94
N THR A 211 -4.14 17.66 11.78
CA THR A 211 -3.26 17.48 10.61
C THR A 211 -2.86 18.80 9.99
N THR A 212 -1.88 18.80 9.09
CA THR A 212 -1.46 19.97 8.32
C THR A 212 -1.81 19.85 6.83
N PHE A 213 -2.65 18.89 6.47
CA PHE A 213 -3.02 18.58 5.10
C PHE A 213 -4.53 18.37 4.97
N GLU A 214 -4.99 18.30 3.74
CA GLU A 214 -6.39 18.13 3.39
C GLU A 214 -6.99 16.82 3.92
N ASP A 215 -8.27 16.81 4.20
CA ASP A 215 -9.06 15.62 4.48
C ASP A 215 -9.90 15.15 3.29
N SER A 216 -10.07 16.01 2.28
CA SER A 216 -10.96 15.77 1.14
C SER A 216 -10.39 16.33 -0.15
N GLY A 217 -10.60 15.62 -1.26
CA GLY A 217 -10.19 16.07 -2.58
C GLY A 217 -11.08 15.53 -3.70
N LEU A 218 -11.23 16.36 -4.73
CA LEU A 218 -11.84 16.03 -6.02
C LEU A 218 -10.78 16.25 -7.09
N VAL A 219 -10.28 15.19 -7.70
CA VAL A 219 -9.18 15.22 -8.66
C VAL A 219 -9.65 14.65 -9.99
N THR A 220 -9.32 15.31 -11.09
CA THR A 220 -9.55 14.81 -12.46
C THR A 220 -8.25 14.71 -13.21
N PHE A 221 -8.16 13.77 -14.17
CA PHE A 221 -6.96 13.49 -14.93
C PHE A 221 -7.28 12.75 -16.24
N ASP A 222 -6.29 12.69 -17.13
CA ASP A 222 -6.32 11.84 -18.32
C ASP A 222 -5.38 10.64 -18.13
N PHE A 223 -5.75 9.46 -18.67
CA PHE A 223 -4.84 8.32 -18.72
C PHE A 223 -3.93 8.41 -19.95
N LEU A 224 -2.65 8.14 -19.79
CA LEU A 224 -1.69 8.12 -20.90
C LEU A 224 -2.05 7.10 -22.00
N LYS A 225 -2.79 6.06 -21.65
CA LYS A 225 -3.31 5.04 -22.57
C LYS A 225 -4.65 5.41 -23.21
N GLY A 226 -5.18 6.59 -22.94
CA GLY A 226 -6.49 7.09 -23.37
C GLY A 226 -7.60 6.89 -22.34
N GLY A 227 -8.61 7.73 -22.44
CA GLY A 227 -9.68 7.85 -21.46
C GLY A 227 -9.38 8.88 -20.38
N MET A 228 -10.41 9.28 -19.64
CA MET A 228 -10.30 10.23 -18.54
C MET A 228 -10.68 9.57 -17.21
N GLY A 229 -10.27 10.18 -16.10
CA GLY A 229 -10.60 9.67 -14.79
C GLY A 229 -10.84 10.74 -13.73
N CYS A 230 -11.41 10.31 -12.63
CA CYS A 230 -11.46 11.12 -11.42
C CYS A 230 -11.20 10.26 -10.18
N LEU A 231 -10.59 10.92 -9.19
CA LEU A 231 -10.40 10.42 -7.84
C LEU A 231 -11.14 11.36 -6.89
N ASN A 232 -12.14 10.83 -6.20
CA ASN A 232 -12.88 11.53 -5.16
C ASN A 232 -12.54 10.88 -3.82
N TYR A 233 -12.05 11.66 -2.87
CA TYR A 233 -11.68 11.09 -1.58
C TYR A 233 -12.02 11.99 -0.42
N SER A 234 -12.31 11.38 0.72
CA SER A 234 -12.48 12.08 1.99
C SER A 234 -12.19 11.15 3.17
N THR A 235 -11.51 11.68 4.17
CA THR A 235 -11.40 11.04 5.50
C THR A 235 -12.35 11.66 6.54
N ALA A 236 -13.16 12.62 6.14
CA ALA A 236 -14.15 13.32 6.97
C ALA A 236 -15.52 12.63 7.04
N VAL A 237 -15.62 11.35 6.67
CA VAL A 237 -16.85 10.57 6.77
C VAL A 237 -17.22 10.36 8.24
N TRP A 238 -18.50 10.50 8.58
CA TRP A 238 -18.97 10.34 9.95
C TRP A 238 -18.82 8.90 10.47
N ASP A 239 -18.21 8.74 11.63
CA ASP A 239 -18.14 7.54 12.49
C ASP A 239 -17.44 6.31 11.89
N LYS A 240 -17.75 5.92 10.66
CA LYS A 240 -17.21 4.70 10.03
C LYS A 240 -16.96 4.90 8.53
N ASN A 241 -16.11 4.04 7.98
CA ASN A 241 -15.85 4.05 6.53
C ASN A 241 -17.15 3.82 5.73
N LEU A 242 -17.32 4.55 4.64
CA LEU A 242 -18.45 4.41 3.73
C LEU A 242 -18.12 3.41 2.62
N GLU A 243 -17.21 3.76 1.71
CA GLU A 243 -16.84 2.92 0.58
C GLU A 243 -15.41 3.17 0.09
N SER A 244 -14.91 2.20 -0.67
CA SER A 244 -13.85 2.40 -1.66
C SER A 244 -14.27 1.67 -2.92
N SER A 245 -14.48 2.41 -4.02
CA SER A 245 -15.05 1.85 -5.25
C SER A 245 -14.30 2.31 -6.49
N LEU A 246 -14.26 1.43 -7.49
CA LEU A 246 -13.72 1.70 -8.82
C LEU A 246 -14.76 1.34 -9.87
N THR A 247 -15.18 2.33 -10.65
CA THR A 247 -16.05 2.15 -11.82
C THR A 247 -15.22 2.34 -13.09
N ILE A 248 -15.30 1.40 -14.02
CA ILE A 248 -14.63 1.48 -15.32
C ILE A 248 -15.68 1.37 -16.42
N ILE A 249 -15.70 2.34 -17.32
CA ILE A 249 -16.58 2.40 -18.49
C ILE A 249 -15.72 2.26 -19.74
N GLY A 250 -15.97 1.23 -20.52
CA GLY A 250 -15.28 0.98 -21.78
C GLY A 250 -16.26 0.84 -22.95
N SER A 251 -15.71 0.74 -24.16
CA SER A 251 -16.50 0.65 -25.40
C SER A 251 -17.26 -0.66 -25.58
N LYS A 252 -16.93 -1.71 -24.78
CA LYS A 252 -17.56 -3.03 -24.83
C LYS A 252 -18.17 -3.48 -23.51
N GLY A 253 -18.17 -2.63 -22.51
CA GLY A 253 -18.77 -2.97 -21.22
C GLY A 253 -18.40 -2.02 -20.11
N SER A 254 -19.01 -2.22 -18.96
CA SER A 254 -18.78 -1.45 -17.76
C SER A 254 -18.77 -2.38 -16.54
N VAL A 255 -17.93 -2.03 -15.58
CA VAL A 255 -17.81 -2.76 -14.31
C VAL A 255 -17.73 -1.78 -13.14
N LYS A 256 -18.25 -2.17 -11.98
CA LYS A 256 -18.04 -1.49 -10.72
C LYS A 256 -17.66 -2.49 -9.65
N VAL A 257 -16.51 -2.27 -9.03
CA VAL A 257 -16.10 -2.93 -7.81
C VAL A 257 -16.20 -1.94 -6.66
N GLY A 258 -16.79 -2.34 -5.55
CA GLY A 258 -17.10 -1.46 -4.43
C GLY A 258 -16.99 -2.17 -3.08
N GLY A 259 -17.91 -1.86 -2.17
CA GLY A 259 -17.80 -2.22 -0.77
C GLY A 259 -16.85 -1.30 -0.01
N GLN A 260 -16.51 -1.65 1.24
CA GLN A 260 -15.69 -0.77 2.08
C GLN A 260 -14.24 -0.62 1.59
N TYR A 261 -13.69 -1.63 0.89
CA TYR A 261 -12.29 -1.66 0.45
C TYR A 261 -12.10 -2.41 -0.88
N MET A 262 -13.03 -2.22 -1.81
CA MET A 262 -13.08 -2.89 -3.12
C MET A 262 -13.18 -4.42 -3.00
N ASN A 263 -13.98 -4.89 -2.07
CA ASN A 263 -14.15 -6.32 -1.75
C ASN A 263 -15.34 -6.99 -2.42
N GLU A 264 -16.14 -6.24 -3.18
CA GLU A 264 -17.38 -6.69 -3.80
C GLU A 264 -17.47 -6.21 -5.25
N VAL A 265 -18.01 -7.06 -6.14
CA VAL A 265 -18.39 -6.64 -7.49
C VAL A 265 -19.85 -6.20 -7.46
N GLU A 266 -20.10 -4.91 -7.62
CA GLU A 266 -21.45 -4.32 -7.58
C GLU A 266 -22.14 -4.33 -8.94
N TYR A 267 -21.36 -4.28 -10.03
CA TYR A 267 -21.88 -4.26 -11.37
C TYR A 267 -20.89 -4.87 -12.36
N CYS A 268 -21.41 -5.71 -13.28
CA CYS A 268 -20.66 -6.24 -14.41
C CYS A 268 -21.62 -6.42 -15.59
N HIS A 269 -21.34 -5.70 -16.69
CA HIS A 269 -22.02 -5.91 -17.97
C HIS A 269 -20.99 -5.70 -19.09
N ILE A 270 -20.58 -6.79 -19.73
CA ILE A 270 -19.55 -6.81 -20.77
C ILE A 270 -20.06 -7.65 -21.93
N ASP A 271 -19.87 -7.15 -23.15
CA ASP A 271 -20.28 -7.79 -24.37
C ASP A 271 -19.69 -9.21 -24.50
N GLY A 272 -20.57 -10.21 -24.60
CA GLY A 272 -20.19 -11.61 -24.76
C GLY A 272 -19.47 -12.24 -23.55
N TYR A 273 -19.53 -11.63 -22.38
CA TYR A 273 -18.84 -12.14 -21.19
C TYR A 273 -19.81 -12.39 -20.03
N GLU A 274 -19.73 -13.57 -19.45
CA GLU A 274 -20.42 -13.94 -18.22
C GLU A 274 -19.44 -13.93 -17.06
N MET A 275 -19.77 -13.18 -16.00
CA MET A 275 -18.92 -13.05 -14.82
C MET A 275 -18.89 -14.37 -14.05
N PRO A 276 -17.70 -14.94 -13.73
CA PRO A 276 -17.60 -16.12 -12.91
C PRO A 276 -17.96 -15.81 -11.44
N VAL A 277 -18.34 -16.86 -10.70
CA VAL A 277 -18.47 -16.75 -9.25
C VAL A 277 -17.07 -16.57 -8.64
N LEU A 278 -16.84 -15.44 -7.99
CA LEU A 278 -15.58 -15.16 -7.32
C LEU A 278 -15.56 -15.79 -5.92
N PRO A 279 -14.39 -16.22 -5.44
CA PRO A 279 -14.26 -16.62 -4.04
C PRO A 279 -14.51 -15.42 -3.11
N PRO A 280 -14.87 -15.65 -1.84
CA PRO A 280 -15.09 -14.57 -0.88
C PRO A 280 -13.79 -13.80 -0.62
N SER A 281 -13.89 -12.47 -0.47
CA SER A 281 -12.78 -11.63 -0.08
C SER A 281 -12.43 -11.84 1.40
N ASN A 282 -11.13 -11.75 1.73
CA ASN A 282 -10.71 -11.69 3.12
C ASN A 282 -11.29 -10.43 3.81
N PRO A 283 -11.54 -10.47 5.12
CA PRO A 283 -12.07 -9.32 5.85
C PRO A 283 -11.11 -8.13 5.81
N ALA A 284 -11.63 -6.95 6.14
CA ALA A 284 -10.80 -5.77 6.35
C ALA A 284 -9.87 -5.97 7.57
N ASN A 285 -8.71 -5.31 7.53
CA ASN A 285 -7.88 -5.18 8.72
C ASN A 285 -8.66 -4.47 9.82
N ASP A 286 -8.75 -5.10 10.98
CA ASP A 286 -9.41 -4.53 12.16
C ASP A 286 -8.37 -3.97 13.14
N TYR A 287 -8.48 -2.70 13.43
CA TYR A 287 -7.60 -1.99 14.38
C TYR A 287 -8.37 -1.54 15.65
N GLY A 288 -9.58 -2.06 15.84
CA GLY A 288 -10.50 -1.69 16.92
C GLY A 288 -11.26 -0.41 16.58
N PRO A 289 -10.70 0.78 16.83
CA PRO A 289 -11.41 2.05 16.60
C PRO A 289 -11.73 2.33 15.13
N TYR A 290 -11.00 1.74 14.20
CA TYR A 290 -11.19 1.94 12.76
C TYR A 290 -10.86 0.68 11.96
N LYS A 291 -11.42 0.58 10.76
CA LYS A 291 -11.13 -0.47 9.79
C LYS A 291 -10.15 0.03 8.75
N GLY A 292 -9.32 -0.89 8.26
CA GLY A 292 -8.38 -0.65 7.17
C GLY A 292 -8.81 -1.31 5.85
N SER A 293 -7.83 -1.61 5.02
CA SER A 293 -7.98 -2.33 3.76
C SER A 293 -7.92 -3.86 3.96
N ALA A 294 -7.90 -4.64 2.88
CA ALA A 294 -7.92 -6.11 2.90
C ALA A 294 -6.80 -6.73 3.74
N ALA A 295 -7.11 -7.80 4.49
CA ALA A 295 -6.14 -8.54 5.31
C ALA A 295 -5.43 -9.63 4.49
N ASN A 296 -4.70 -9.25 3.43
CA ASN A 296 -4.05 -10.15 2.46
C ASN A 296 -2.51 -10.22 2.63
N HIS A 297 -1.97 -9.91 3.81
CA HIS A 297 -0.52 -9.88 4.04
C HIS A 297 0.15 -11.25 3.94
N ASN A 298 -0.60 -12.34 4.16
CA ASN A 298 -0.09 -13.71 3.94
C ASN A 298 0.40 -13.90 2.49
N TYR A 299 -0.34 -13.41 1.50
CA TYR A 299 0.05 -13.52 0.09
C TYR A 299 1.33 -12.73 -0.24
N ILE A 300 1.60 -11.64 0.49
CA ILE A 300 2.87 -10.91 0.35
C ILE A 300 4.03 -11.83 0.77
N ILE A 301 3.95 -12.44 1.95
CA ILE A 301 5.02 -13.34 2.46
C ILE A 301 5.18 -14.56 1.54
N GLU A 302 4.08 -15.16 1.08
CA GLU A 302 4.10 -16.25 0.10
C GLU A 302 4.83 -15.83 -1.18
N ASN A 303 4.50 -14.66 -1.74
CA ASN A 303 5.15 -14.15 -2.95
C ASN A 303 6.64 -13.89 -2.74
N VAL A 304 7.06 -13.35 -1.59
CA VAL A 304 8.48 -13.16 -1.25
C VAL A 304 9.22 -14.50 -1.23
N VAL A 305 8.70 -15.45 -0.47
CA VAL A 305 9.29 -16.80 -0.34
C VAL A 305 9.40 -17.50 -1.70
N ASP A 306 8.35 -17.47 -2.50
CA ASP A 306 8.33 -18.13 -3.80
C ASP A 306 9.21 -17.41 -4.84
N THR A 307 9.28 -16.08 -4.79
CA THR A 307 10.17 -15.30 -5.68
C THR A 307 11.64 -15.58 -5.36
N LEU A 308 12.03 -15.55 -4.09
CA LEU A 308 13.43 -15.80 -3.68
C LEU A 308 13.85 -17.25 -3.89
N ASN A 309 12.89 -18.19 -3.89
CA ASN A 309 13.11 -19.59 -4.28
C ASN A 309 13.02 -19.83 -5.81
N GLY A 310 12.86 -18.80 -6.63
CA GLY A 310 12.83 -18.88 -8.10
C GLY A 310 11.55 -19.49 -8.70
N LYS A 311 10.45 -19.59 -7.93
CA LYS A 311 9.19 -20.21 -8.39
C LYS A 311 8.27 -19.22 -9.10
N THR A 312 8.35 -17.92 -8.76
CA THR A 312 7.50 -16.87 -9.31
C THR A 312 8.25 -15.55 -9.44
N LYS A 313 7.54 -14.50 -9.83
CA LYS A 313 8.05 -13.13 -9.88
C LYS A 313 7.41 -12.27 -8.79
N THR A 314 8.08 -11.18 -8.43
CA THR A 314 7.55 -10.15 -7.53
C THR A 314 6.22 -9.61 -8.07
N THR A 315 5.16 -9.67 -7.27
CA THR A 315 3.83 -9.18 -7.65
C THR A 315 3.77 -7.66 -7.72
N THR A 316 4.42 -6.97 -6.79
CA THR A 316 4.56 -5.51 -6.78
C THR A 316 6.01 -5.14 -6.52
N ASN A 317 6.71 -4.76 -7.57
CA ASN A 317 8.14 -4.40 -7.52
C ASN A 317 8.34 -2.91 -7.18
N ALA A 318 9.60 -2.50 -7.00
CA ALA A 318 9.96 -1.13 -6.65
C ALA A 318 9.47 -0.09 -7.68
N LEU A 319 9.50 -0.41 -8.99
CA LEU A 319 9.02 0.49 -10.04
C LEU A 319 7.52 0.78 -9.87
N GLU A 320 6.72 -0.23 -9.58
CA GLU A 320 5.28 -0.06 -9.37
C GLU A 320 5.00 0.71 -8.08
N GLY A 321 5.74 0.43 -7.00
CA GLY A 321 5.66 1.21 -5.75
C GLY A 321 6.02 2.68 -5.95
N MET A 322 7.10 2.95 -6.69
CA MET A 322 7.52 4.32 -7.05
C MET A 322 6.47 5.04 -7.89
N LYS A 323 5.84 4.35 -8.86
CA LYS A 323 4.78 4.96 -9.69
C LYS A 323 3.56 5.40 -8.90
N VAL A 324 3.17 4.68 -7.86
CA VAL A 324 2.11 5.11 -6.94
C VAL A 324 2.51 6.38 -6.21
N VAL A 325 3.74 6.44 -5.70
CA VAL A 325 4.29 7.64 -5.04
C VAL A 325 4.36 8.83 -6.00
N ASP A 326 4.86 8.65 -7.24
CA ASP A 326 4.92 9.68 -8.28
C ASP A 326 3.53 10.25 -8.63
N ILE A 327 2.50 9.40 -8.74
CA ILE A 327 1.13 9.85 -8.98
C ILE A 327 0.63 10.71 -7.82
N ILE A 328 0.83 10.28 -6.57
CA ILE A 328 0.41 11.03 -5.39
C ILE A 328 1.16 12.36 -5.29
N GLU A 329 2.46 12.37 -5.52
CA GLU A 329 3.29 13.57 -5.49
C GLU A 329 2.83 14.60 -6.54
N ARG A 330 2.50 14.15 -7.76
CA ARG A 330 1.94 15.03 -8.81
C ARG A 330 0.56 15.58 -8.45
N ILE A 331 -0.29 14.80 -7.79
CA ILE A 331 -1.59 15.28 -7.27
C ILE A 331 -1.36 16.34 -6.19
N TYR A 332 -0.44 16.07 -5.26
CA TYR A 332 -0.12 17.01 -4.18
C TYR A 332 0.58 18.28 -4.67
N LYS A 333 1.34 18.23 -5.76
CA LYS A 333 1.86 19.43 -6.40
C LYS A 333 0.72 20.36 -6.85
N VAL A 334 -0.36 19.83 -7.44
CA VAL A 334 -1.55 20.61 -7.80
C VAL A 334 -2.26 21.18 -6.55
N ARG A 335 -2.27 20.44 -5.44
CA ARG A 335 -2.80 20.92 -4.16
C ARG A 335 -1.99 22.09 -3.62
N ASP A 336 -0.67 21.94 -3.58
CA ASP A 336 0.26 22.92 -2.98
C ASP A 336 0.28 24.24 -3.78
N GLU A 337 0.11 24.18 -5.11
CA GLU A 337 -0.06 25.35 -5.97
C GLU A 337 -1.33 26.17 -5.64
N GLN A 338 -2.28 25.61 -4.90
CA GLN A 338 -3.50 26.29 -4.43
C GLN A 338 -3.37 26.88 -3.02
N GLY A 339 -2.18 26.80 -2.40
CA GLY A 339 -1.88 27.43 -1.12
C GLY A 339 -2.13 26.54 0.10
N TYR A 340 -2.00 25.24 -0.05
CA TYR A 340 -1.92 24.29 1.06
C TYR A 340 -0.50 24.17 1.60
#